data_981a652a896f284cfdbf80ad7f4975d0
#
_entry.id   981a652a896f284cfdbf80ad7f4975d0
#
_cell.length_a   1.000
_cell.length_b   1.000
_cell.length_c   1.000
_cell.angle_alpha   90.00
_cell.angle_beta   90.00
_cell.angle_gamma   90.00
#
_symmetry.space_group_name_H-M   'P 1'
#
loop_
_entity.id
_entity.type
_entity.pdbx_description
1 polymer ?
#
loop_
_entity_poly.entity_id
_entity_poly.type
_entity_poly.pdbx_seq_one_letter_code
_entity_poly.pdbx_strand_id
1 'polypeptide(L)'
;MLEIERKFLVKSDDFKEQAFAQNKIAQGYLSSIPERTVRVRIKGDKAFITIKGLGHQGGMSRFEWENQIPLEEAVELMKLCEKGKIEKTRYEIQAGKYVFEVDEFYGENEGLVMAEIELDSEEDDFEKPDWLGEEVTDDKRYYNAYLSQNPFKNWGNK
;
A
#
# COMPACT_ATOMS: atom_id res chain seq x y z
N MET A 1 6.38 11.04 -12.82
CA MET A 1 5.12 10.52 -13.05
C MET A 1 4.18 10.79 -11.94
N LEU A 2 2.88 10.79 -12.19
CA LEU A 2 1.85 11.11 -11.21
C LEU A 2 1.06 9.85 -10.89
N GLU A 3 0.93 9.52 -9.61
CA GLU A 3 0.13 8.41 -9.14
C GLU A 3 -1.20 8.95 -8.60
N ILE A 4 -2.31 8.37 -9.03
CA ILE A 4 -3.65 8.73 -8.56
C ILE A 4 -4.26 7.48 -7.93
N GLU A 5 -4.48 7.51 -6.62
CA GLU A 5 -4.82 6.33 -5.88
C GLU A 5 -5.90 6.60 -4.86
N ARG A 6 -6.84 5.68 -4.70
CA ARG A 6 -7.87 5.80 -3.66
C ARG A 6 -7.80 4.57 -2.75
N LYS A 7 -8.06 4.77 -1.47
CA LYS A 7 -7.95 3.74 -0.43
C LYS A 7 -9.28 3.51 0.25
N PHE A 8 -9.54 2.26 0.57
CA PHE A 8 -10.81 1.85 1.19
C PHE A 8 -10.56 0.81 2.28
N LEU A 9 -11.41 0.78 3.27
CA LEU A 9 -11.48 -0.35 4.19
C LEU A 9 -12.21 -1.52 3.51
N VAL A 10 -12.15 -2.69 4.10
CA VAL A 10 -12.71 -3.91 3.50
C VAL A 10 -13.67 -4.53 4.48
N LYS A 11 -14.86 -4.91 3.99
CA LYS A 11 -15.94 -5.39 4.86
C LYS A 11 -15.94 -6.90 5.07
N SER A 12 -15.35 -7.67 4.19
CA SER A 12 -15.36 -9.13 4.28
C SER A 12 -14.18 -9.73 3.56
N ASP A 13 -14.00 -11.04 3.68
CA ASP A 13 -12.89 -11.75 3.04
C ASP A 13 -13.23 -12.24 1.64
N ASP A 14 -14.38 -11.86 1.10
CA ASP A 14 -14.82 -12.38 -0.20
C ASP A 14 -13.86 -12.04 -1.34
N PHE A 15 -13.06 -11.00 -1.19
CA PHE A 15 -12.07 -10.64 -2.21
C PHE A 15 -11.07 -11.76 -2.47
N LYS A 16 -10.83 -12.62 -1.48
CA LYS A 16 -9.81 -13.67 -1.62
C LYS A 16 -10.16 -14.66 -2.71
N GLU A 17 -11.45 -14.97 -2.85
CA GLU A 17 -11.88 -15.91 -3.87
C GLU A 17 -11.89 -15.30 -5.27
N GLN A 18 -11.90 -13.99 -5.36
CA GLN A 18 -11.96 -13.26 -6.62
C GLN A 18 -10.59 -12.90 -7.15
N ALA A 19 -9.54 -13.07 -6.35
CA ALA A 19 -8.20 -12.61 -6.70
C ALA A 19 -7.60 -13.49 -7.81
N PHE A 20 -7.01 -12.84 -8.81
CA PHE A 20 -6.29 -13.55 -9.87
C PHE A 20 -4.81 -13.70 -9.53
N ALA A 21 -4.33 -13.01 -8.49
CA ALA A 21 -2.94 -13.12 -8.07
C ALA A 21 -2.81 -12.78 -6.59
N GLN A 22 -1.83 -13.38 -5.94
CA GLN A 22 -1.51 -12.99 -4.57
C GLN A 22 -0.01 -13.11 -4.38
N ASN A 23 0.58 -12.14 -3.69
CA ASN A 23 2.02 -12.07 -3.46
C ASN A 23 2.33 -11.61 -2.06
N LYS A 24 3.34 -12.22 -1.45
CA LYS A 24 3.84 -11.72 -0.17
C LYS A 24 4.75 -10.53 -0.42
N ILE A 25 4.62 -9.53 0.42
CA ILE A 25 5.39 -8.30 0.32
C ILE A 25 6.02 -8.01 1.68
N ALA A 26 7.32 -7.67 1.66
CA ALA A 26 8.01 -7.13 2.83
C ALA A 26 8.58 -5.78 2.42
N GLN A 27 8.37 -4.76 3.21
CA GLN A 27 8.83 -3.43 2.85
C GLN A 27 9.25 -2.61 4.07
N GLY A 28 10.13 -1.66 3.85
CA GLY A 28 10.58 -0.74 4.87
C GLY A 28 10.87 0.61 4.25
N TYR A 29 11.04 1.61 5.09
CA TYR A 29 11.29 2.97 4.63
C TYR A 29 12.67 3.44 5.02
N LEU A 30 13.44 3.93 4.03
CA LEU A 30 14.65 4.68 4.31
C LEU A 30 14.29 6.10 4.73
N SER A 31 13.14 6.60 4.29
CA SER A 31 12.57 7.85 4.75
C SER A 31 11.05 7.70 4.78
N SER A 32 10.43 7.99 5.92
CA SER A 32 8.98 7.97 6.05
C SER A 32 8.39 9.38 6.07
N ILE A 33 9.20 10.38 5.77
CA ILE A 33 8.76 11.79 5.77
C ILE A 33 7.82 12.00 4.58
N PRO A 34 6.60 12.53 4.80
CA PRO A 34 5.60 12.61 3.72
C PRO A 34 6.06 13.34 2.46
N GLU A 35 6.91 14.37 2.60
CA GLU A 35 7.38 15.14 1.46
C GLU A 35 8.33 14.32 0.59
N ARG A 36 8.90 13.24 1.13
CA ARG A 36 9.86 12.44 0.39
C ARG A 36 9.97 11.06 1.01
N THR A 37 9.00 10.21 0.77
CA THR A 37 9.10 8.83 1.25
C THR A 37 10.02 8.05 0.34
N VAL A 38 10.85 7.20 0.91
CA VAL A 38 11.74 6.32 0.16
C VAL A 38 11.55 4.92 0.70
N ARG A 39 10.99 4.04 -0.12
CA ARG A 39 10.59 2.70 0.29
C ARG A 39 11.39 1.64 -0.45
N VAL A 40 11.85 0.64 0.28
CA VAL A 40 12.42 -0.58 -0.30
C VAL A 40 11.39 -1.68 -0.13
N ARG A 41 11.08 -2.40 -1.20
CA ARG A 41 10.06 -3.46 -1.18
C ARG A 41 10.60 -4.72 -1.83
N ILE A 42 10.35 -5.85 -1.20
CA ILE A 42 10.60 -7.16 -1.79
C ILE A 42 9.24 -7.80 -2.01
N LYS A 43 8.93 -8.14 -3.27
CA LYS A 43 7.66 -8.72 -3.66
C LYS A 43 7.97 -10.02 -4.38
N GLY A 44 7.73 -11.16 -3.72
CA GLY A 44 8.14 -12.43 -4.26
C GLY A 44 9.66 -12.48 -4.40
N ASP A 45 10.16 -12.68 -5.62
CA ASP A 45 11.59 -12.74 -5.90
C ASP A 45 12.12 -11.45 -6.54
N LYS A 46 11.34 -10.39 -6.54
CA LYS A 46 11.73 -9.11 -7.14
C LYS A 46 11.78 -8.04 -6.09
N ALA A 47 12.55 -7.00 -6.37
CA ALA A 47 12.69 -5.91 -5.40
C ALA A 47 12.67 -4.56 -6.12
N PHE A 48 12.20 -3.55 -5.40
CA PHE A 48 11.99 -2.21 -5.96
C PHE A 48 12.32 -1.15 -4.95
N ILE A 49 12.78 0.00 -5.45
CA ILE A 49 12.89 1.20 -4.64
C ILE A 49 11.89 2.21 -5.20
N THR A 50 11.10 2.82 -4.31
CA THR A 50 10.04 3.75 -4.70
C THR A 50 10.19 5.04 -3.92
N ILE A 51 10.14 6.17 -4.62
CA ILE A 51 10.20 7.50 -4.00
C ILE A 51 8.91 8.22 -4.36
N LYS A 52 8.23 8.75 -3.32
CA LYS A 52 6.98 9.49 -3.53
C LYS A 52 7.06 10.84 -2.84
N GLY A 53 6.46 11.83 -3.48
CA GLY A 53 6.35 13.17 -2.92
C GLY A 53 5.06 13.33 -2.14
N LEU A 54 4.82 14.54 -1.68
CA LEU A 54 3.62 14.87 -0.92
C LEU A 54 2.41 14.85 -1.84
N GLY A 55 1.29 14.35 -1.34
CA GLY A 55 0.06 14.32 -2.13
C GLY A 55 -0.54 15.70 -2.30
N HIS A 56 -1.37 15.83 -3.35
CA HIS A 56 -2.15 17.04 -3.58
C HIS A 56 -3.45 16.97 -2.79
N GLN A 57 -4.39 17.83 -3.09
CA GLN A 57 -5.65 17.89 -2.39
C GLN A 57 -6.28 16.52 -2.27
N GLY A 58 -6.72 16.16 -1.08
CA GLY A 58 -7.35 14.89 -0.83
C GLY A 58 -6.40 13.72 -0.77
N GLY A 59 -5.10 13.95 -0.91
CA GLY A 59 -4.11 12.89 -0.84
C GLY A 59 -4.18 11.87 -1.98
N MET A 60 -4.99 12.15 -3.00
CA MET A 60 -5.26 11.20 -4.06
C MET A 60 -4.13 11.12 -5.08
N SER A 61 -3.44 12.22 -5.32
CA SER A 61 -2.50 12.35 -6.42
C SER A 61 -1.14 12.79 -5.90
N ARG A 62 -0.06 12.11 -6.28
CA ARG A 62 1.29 12.51 -5.88
C ARG A 62 2.34 11.99 -6.86
N PHE A 63 3.51 12.64 -6.89
CA PHE A 63 4.62 12.19 -7.72
C PHE A 63 5.12 10.84 -7.23
N GLU A 64 5.40 9.95 -8.16
CA GLU A 64 5.98 8.65 -7.85
C GLU A 64 7.10 8.32 -8.84
N TRP A 65 8.23 7.85 -8.33
CA TRP A 65 9.32 7.31 -9.12
C TRP A 65 9.66 5.93 -8.56
N GLU A 66 9.79 4.93 -9.44
CA GLU A 66 10.06 3.58 -8.98
C GLU A 66 11.00 2.86 -9.93
N ASN A 67 11.97 2.12 -9.39
CA ASN A 67 12.88 1.30 -10.17
C ASN A 67 13.04 -0.06 -9.53
N GLN A 68 13.18 -1.07 -10.38
CA GLN A 68 13.51 -2.41 -9.90
C GLN A 68 15.01 -2.45 -9.57
N ILE A 69 15.37 -3.14 -8.50
CA ILE A 69 16.76 -3.27 -8.07
C ILE A 69 17.07 -4.75 -7.83
N PRO A 70 18.34 -5.15 -7.87
CA PRO A 70 18.71 -6.54 -7.57
C PRO A 70 18.28 -6.95 -6.16
N LEU A 71 17.81 -8.18 -6.03
CA LEU A 71 17.32 -8.67 -4.75
C LEU A 71 18.37 -8.58 -3.65
N GLU A 72 19.61 -8.94 -3.97
CA GLU A 72 20.66 -8.90 -2.97
C GLU A 72 20.96 -7.48 -2.48
N GLU A 73 20.78 -6.48 -3.33
CA GLU A 73 20.95 -5.08 -2.91
C GLU A 73 19.78 -4.66 -2.02
N ALA A 74 18.59 -5.13 -2.35
CA ALA A 74 17.42 -4.81 -1.54
C ALA A 74 17.53 -5.38 -0.13
N VAL A 75 18.09 -6.57 0.01
CA VAL A 75 18.28 -7.18 1.32
C VAL A 75 19.21 -6.30 2.18
N GLU A 76 20.26 -5.75 1.58
CA GLU A 76 21.16 -4.88 2.32
C GLU A 76 20.51 -3.53 2.65
N LEU A 77 19.76 -2.97 1.70
CA LEU A 77 19.07 -1.71 1.93
C LEU A 77 17.98 -1.87 3.00
N MET A 78 17.33 -3.02 3.06
CA MET A 78 16.31 -3.28 4.06
C MET A 78 16.87 -3.18 5.49
N LYS A 79 18.15 -3.52 5.67
CA LYS A 79 18.79 -3.41 6.98
C LYS A 79 18.97 -1.96 7.42
N LEU A 80 18.99 -1.03 6.46
CA LEU A 80 19.16 0.40 6.75
C LEU A 80 17.84 1.11 6.98
N CYS A 81 16.72 0.41 6.76
CA CYS A 81 15.40 1.04 6.89
C CYS A 81 15.08 1.36 8.34
N GLU A 82 14.23 2.36 8.49
CA GLU A 82 13.70 2.74 9.81
C GLU A 82 12.97 1.54 10.44
N LYS A 83 12.75 1.58 11.73
CA LYS A 83 11.97 0.56 12.39
C LYS A 83 10.55 0.55 11.83
N GLY A 84 9.85 -0.56 12.00
CA GLY A 84 8.47 -0.63 11.54
C GLY A 84 8.33 -1.19 10.15
N LYS A 85 9.14 -2.17 9.81
CA LYS A 85 8.96 -2.86 8.54
C LYS A 85 7.57 -3.46 8.47
N ILE A 86 7.03 -3.52 7.27
CA ILE A 86 5.68 -3.99 7.04
C ILE A 86 5.73 -5.28 6.26
N GLU A 87 4.94 -6.27 6.70
CA GLU A 87 4.76 -7.52 5.99
C GLU A 87 3.28 -7.70 5.72
N LYS A 88 2.95 -8.08 4.49
CA LYS A 88 1.56 -8.23 4.07
C LYS A 88 1.45 -9.18 2.89
N THR A 89 0.24 -9.65 2.63
CA THR A 89 -0.07 -10.36 1.37
C THR A 89 -0.96 -9.44 0.56
N ARG A 90 -0.59 -9.24 -0.68
CA ARG A 90 -1.38 -8.41 -1.61
C ARG A 90 -2.15 -9.33 -2.55
N TYR A 91 -3.47 -9.12 -2.58
CA TYR A 91 -4.37 -9.82 -3.48
C TYR A 91 -4.76 -8.84 -4.58
N GLU A 92 -4.77 -9.30 -5.83
CA GLU A 92 -5.15 -8.44 -6.95
C GLU A 92 -6.45 -8.92 -7.53
N ILE A 93 -7.43 -8.04 -7.63
CA ILE A 93 -8.78 -8.36 -8.08
C ILE A 93 -9.17 -7.46 -9.24
N GLN A 94 -9.60 -8.05 -10.34
CA GLN A 94 -10.00 -7.27 -11.51
C GLN A 94 -11.33 -6.57 -11.26
N ALA A 95 -11.42 -5.30 -11.62
CA ALA A 95 -12.64 -4.50 -11.52
C ALA A 95 -12.77 -3.65 -12.77
N GLY A 96 -13.39 -4.20 -13.81
CA GLY A 96 -13.44 -3.55 -15.12
C GLY A 96 -12.05 -3.42 -15.68
N LYS A 97 -11.67 -2.21 -16.08
CA LYS A 97 -10.32 -1.96 -16.59
C LYS A 97 -9.30 -1.73 -15.49
N TYR A 98 -9.75 -1.65 -14.25
CA TYR A 98 -8.87 -1.37 -13.12
C TYR A 98 -8.64 -2.63 -12.30
N VAL A 99 -7.66 -2.56 -11.41
CA VAL A 99 -7.33 -3.65 -10.50
C VAL A 99 -7.32 -3.09 -9.08
N PHE A 100 -8.07 -3.76 -8.18
CA PHE A 100 -7.93 -3.48 -6.76
C PHE A 100 -6.75 -4.27 -6.22
N GLU A 101 -5.94 -3.62 -5.40
CA GLU A 101 -4.91 -4.29 -4.63
C GLU A 101 -5.38 -4.31 -3.19
N VAL A 102 -5.62 -5.50 -2.65
CA VAL A 102 -6.09 -5.64 -1.28
C VAL A 102 -4.98 -6.24 -0.45
N ASP A 103 -4.56 -5.50 0.57
CA ASP A 103 -3.45 -5.88 1.43
C ASP A 103 -3.96 -6.38 2.77
N GLU A 104 -3.60 -7.61 3.10
CA GLU A 104 -3.85 -8.18 4.42
C GLU A 104 -2.54 -8.13 5.19
N PHE A 105 -2.52 -7.40 6.29
CA PHE A 105 -1.31 -7.12 7.04
C PHE A 105 -1.05 -8.14 8.13
N TYR A 106 0.21 -8.33 8.46
CA TYR A 106 0.65 -9.26 9.50
C TYR A 106 1.47 -8.55 10.57
N GLY A 107 1.87 -9.27 11.59
CA GLY A 107 2.73 -8.74 12.63
C GLY A 107 2.04 -7.64 13.42
N GLU A 108 2.68 -6.51 13.53
CA GLU A 108 2.15 -5.40 14.33
C GLU A 108 0.95 -4.74 13.71
N ASN A 109 0.67 -5.02 12.46
CA ASN A 109 -0.49 -4.46 11.76
C ASN A 109 -1.57 -5.50 11.53
N GLU A 110 -1.48 -6.65 12.19
CA GLU A 110 -2.44 -7.73 12.02
C GLU A 110 -3.86 -7.25 12.33
N GLY A 111 -4.81 -7.65 11.54
CA GLY A 111 -6.20 -7.24 11.65
C GLY A 111 -6.57 -6.12 10.69
N LEU A 112 -5.57 -5.48 10.10
CA LEU A 112 -5.84 -4.43 9.12
C LEU A 112 -5.91 -5.05 7.74
N VAL A 113 -6.94 -4.71 6.97
CA VAL A 113 -7.11 -5.10 5.58
C VAL A 113 -7.53 -3.86 4.81
N MET A 114 -6.77 -3.49 3.79
CA MET A 114 -7.04 -2.28 3.02
C MET A 114 -7.06 -2.56 1.54
N ALA A 115 -7.90 -1.86 0.82
CA ALA A 115 -7.96 -1.94 -0.64
C ALA A 115 -7.50 -0.63 -1.25
N GLU A 116 -6.75 -0.71 -2.34
CA GLU A 116 -6.33 0.46 -3.09
C GLU A 116 -6.66 0.24 -4.55
N ILE A 117 -6.96 1.33 -5.25
CA ILE A 117 -7.14 1.29 -6.69
C ILE A 117 -6.42 2.49 -7.29
N GLU A 118 -5.62 2.25 -8.31
CA GLU A 118 -4.91 3.31 -9.01
C GLU A 118 -5.70 3.67 -10.26
N LEU A 119 -6.00 4.94 -10.44
CA LEU A 119 -6.87 5.41 -11.50
C LEU A 119 -6.08 6.23 -12.51
N ASP A 120 -6.63 6.36 -13.71
CA ASP A 120 -6.03 7.19 -14.75
C ASP A 120 -6.32 8.67 -14.51
N SER A 121 -7.42 8.99 -13.84
CA SER A 121 -7.81 10.37 -13.56
C SER A 121 -8.57 10.41 -12.24
N GLU A 122 -8.54 11.55 -11.57
CA GLU A 122 -9.21 11.71 -10.27
C GLU A 122 -10.72 11.58 -10.40
N GLU A 123 -11.27 11.82 -11.58
CA GLU A 123 -12.71 11.74 -11.80
C GLU A 123 -13.18 10.38 -12.30
N ASP A 124 -12.28 9.43 -12.52
CA ASP A 124 -12.67 8.15 -13.08
C ASP A 124 -13.58 7.37 -12.14
N ASP A 125 -14.57 6.71 -12.71
CA ASP A 125 -15.42 5.79 -11.97
C ASP A 125 -14.86 4.39 -12.07
N PHE A 126 -15.24 3.54 -11.13
CA PHE A 126 -14.84 2.13 -11.11
C PHE A 126 -15.92 1.31 -10.41
N GLU A 127 -15.92 0.01 -10.65
CA GLU A 127 -16.88 -0.87 -10.02
C GLU A 127 -16.56 -1.00 -8.54
N LYS A 128 -17.57 -0.97 -7.70
CA LYS A 128 -17.41 -1.11 -6.25
C LYS A 128 -17.94 -2.47 -5.81
N PRO A 129 -17.04 -3.44 -5.56
CA PRO A 129 -17.47 -4.76 -5.13
C PRO A 129 -18.15 -4.72 -3.76
N ASP A 130 -18.93 -5.74 -3.46
CA ASP A 130 -19.67 -5.80 -2.20
C ASP A 130 -18.76 -5.83 -0.98
N TRP A 131 -17.54 -6.32 -1.10
CA TRP A 131 -16.60 -6.38 0.02
C TRP A 131 -15.90 -5.03 0.28
N LEU A 132 -16.08 -4.05 -0.60
CA LEU A 132 -15.43 -2.76 -0.43
C LEU A 132 -16.15 -1.94 0.64
N GLY A 133 -15.39 -1.38 1.56
CA GLY A 133 -15.94 -0.60 2.67
C GLY A 133 -15.75 0.89 2.50
N GLU A 134 -15.60 1.56 3.62
CA GLU A 134 -15.51 3.02 3.66
C GLU A 134 -14.25 3.53 3.00
N GLU A 135 -14.33 4.63 2.28
CA GLU A 135 -13.15 5.25 1.68
C GLU A 135 -12.35 5.99 2.74
N VAL A 136 -11.03 5.79 2.77
CA VAL A 136 -10.13 6.41 3.73
C VAL A 136 -8.95 7.09 3.03
N THR A 137 -9.13 7.51 1.80
CA THR A 137 -8.06 8.09 0.98
C THR A 137 -7.33 9.24 1.67
N ASP A 138 -8.08 10.11 2.35
CA ASP A 138 -7.47 11.28 2.98
C ASP A 138 -6.95 11.02 4.38
N ASP A 139 -7.18 9.84 4.91
CA ASP A 139 -6.79 9.53 6.28
C ASP A 139 -5.37 9.00 6.29
N LYS A 140 -4.44 9.83 6.74
CA LYS A 140 -3.02 9.51 6.70
C LYS A 140 -2.64 8.31 7.55
N ARG A 141 -3.49 7.91 8.52
CA ARG A 141 -3.22 6.73 9.34
C ARG A 141 -3.09 5.47 8.48
N TYR A 142 -3.76 5.45 7.30
CA TYR A 142 -3.76 4.29 6.43
C TYR A 142 -2.66 4.31 5.38
N TYR A 143 -1.76 5.29 5.42
CA TYR A 143 -0.59 5.29 4.54
C TYR A 143 0.45 4.33 5.12
N ASN A 144 1.08 3.55 4.26
CA ASN A 144 2.09 2.59 4.73
C ASN A 144 3.21 3.27 5.49
N ALA A 145 3.62 4.47 5.09
CA ALA A 145 4.65 5.20 5.80
C ALA A 145 4.23 5.55 7.23
N TYR A 146 2.96 5.88 7.44
CA TYR A 146 2.46 6.14 8.78
C TYR A 146 2.43 4.84 9.59
N LEU A 147 1.98 3.74 8.97
CA LEU A 147 1.91 2.46 9.65
C LEU A 147 3.28 1.98 10.12
N SER A 148 4.33 2.29 9.36
CA SER A 148 5.67 1.89 9.74
C SER A 148 6.11 2.52 11.05
N GLN A 149 5.58 3.70 11.38
CA GLN A 149 5.92 4.42 12.61
C GLN A 149 4.84 4.28 13.67
N ASN A 150 3.62 3.97 13.29
CA ASN A 150 2.46 3.92 14.17
C ASN A 150 1.64 2.66 13.88
N PRO A 151 2.09 1.49 14.35
CA PRO A 151 1.47 0.23 13.98
C PRO A 151 -0.01 0.15 14.38
N PHE A 152 -0.78 -0.53 13.55
CA PHE A 152 -2.22 -0.67 13.74
C PHE A 152 -2.59 -1.20 15.11
N LYS A 153 -1.78 -2.11 15.65
CA LYS A 153 -2.09 -2.70 16.97
C LYS A 153 -2.18 -1.65 18.07
N ASN A 154 -1.57 -0.48 17.85
CA ASN A 154 -1.56 0.57 18.86
C ASN A 154 -2.71 1.55 18.73
N TRP A 155 -3.53 1.43 17.68
CA TRP A 155 -4.61 2.41 17.48
C TRP A 155 -5.84 2.05 18.28
N GLY A 156 -5.97 0.86 18.53
CA GLY A 156 -7.18 0.39 18.83
C GLY A 156 -7.94 0.65 19.85
N ASN A 157 -7.53 0.99 20.69
CA ASN A 157 -8.22 0.97 21.71
C ASN A 157 -8.96 2.01 21.98
N LYS A 158 -9.58 2.49 21.27
CA LYS A 158 -10.35 3.49 21.64
C LYS A 158 -11.63 3.19 21.60
#